data_e22c319b9a04d0212ef90a729a7bb462
#
_entry.id   e22c319b9a04d0212ef90a729a7bb462
#
_cell.length_a   1.000
_cell.length_b   1.000
_cell.length_c   1.000
_cell.angle_alpha   90.00
_cell.angle_beta   90.00
_cell.angle_gamma   90.00
#
_symmetry.space_group_name_H-M   'P 1'
#
loop_
_entity.id
_entity.type
_entity.pdbx_description
1 polymer ?
#
loop_
_entity_poly.entity_id
_entity_poly.type
_entity_poly.pdbx_seq_one_letter_code
_entity_poly.pdbx_strand_id
1 'polypeptide(L)'
;VLDYRKERRPAGRKEMREDADDFLREMRKLYKRHGIPFKYIHVMEIGKKGALHHHLVINTPEEISQQAIVRCWKGRGRTHHNPLDDTGQYAKLASYLIKQSDGMLRSPDALQGKRWNSSRNLRKPKVLRKEPVKDKGWYNRIARLPKKLEQSYYLDGDSVQEGIHEKTGYT
;
A
#
# COMPACT_ATOMS: atom_id res chain seq x y z
N VAL A 1 -5.91 -7.21 6.70
CA VAL A 1 -4.62 -7.75 7.14
C VAL A 1 -4.71 -9.26 7.22
N LEU A 2 -3.66 -9.98 6.80
CA LEU A 2 -3.55 -11.43 6.95
C LEU A 2 -2.44 -11.71 7.96
N ASP A 3 -2.78 -12.47 9.01
CA ASP A 3 -1.85 -12.91 10.04
C ASP A 3 -1.58 -14.42 9.91
N TYR A 4 -0.54 -14.88 10.59
CA TYR A 4 -0.23 -16.29 10.70
C TYR A 4 -0.52 -16.82 12.11
N ARG A 5 -1.03 -18.03 12.20
CA ARG A 5 -1.00 -18.81 13.44
C ARG A 5 0.45 -19.17 13.76
N LYS A 6 0.77 -19.32 15.03
CA LYS A 6 2.14 -19.60 15.49
C LYS A 6 2.74 -20.82 14.78
N GLU A 7 1.93 -21.86 14.59
CA GLU A 7 2.32 -23.14 13.98
C GLU A 7 2.40 -23.09 12.45
N ARG A 8 1.95 -21.98 11.84
CA ARG A 8 1.91 -21.78 10.39
C ARG A 8 2.76 -20.58 9.95
N ARG A 9 3.59 -20.07 10.84
CA ARG A 9 4.50 -18.98 10.50
C ARG A 9 5.55 -19.46 9.51
N PRO A 10 5.73 -18.75 8.38
CA PRO A 10 6.79 -19.10 7.45
C PRO A 10 8.16 -18.94 8.09
N ALA A 11 9.09 -19.80 7.73
CA ALA A 11 10.47 -19.77 8.25
C ALA A 11 11.24 -18.55 7.72
N GLY A 12 10.80 -17.94 6.62
CA GLY A 12 11.46 -16.79 6.05
C GLY A 12 10.69 -16.14 4.90
N ARG A 13 11.38 -15.20 4.29
CA ARG A 13 10.85 -14.36 3.20
C ARG A 13 10.29 -15.15 2.02
N LYS A 14 10.96 -16.24 1.64
CA LYS A 14 10.55 -17.04 0.46
C LYS A 14 9.17 -17.64 0.69
N GLU A 15 8.98 -18.34 1.78
CA GLU A 15 7.71 -18.98 2.12
C GLU A 15 6.60 -17.94 2.32
N MET A 16 6.90 -16.81 2.98
CA MET A 16 5.95 -15.73 3.12
C MET A 16 5.47 -15.19 1.76
N ARG A 17 6.37 -15.11 0.79
CA ARG A 17 6.04 -14.68 -0.57
C ARG A 17 5.19 -15.71 -1.30
N GLU A 18 5.54 -17.00 -1.18
CA GLU A 18 4.79 -18.11 -1.77
C GLU A 18 3.35 -18.15 -1.22
N ASP A 19 3.18 -17.93 0.07
CA ASP A 19 1.87 -17.82 0.72
C ASP A 19 1.04 -16.65 0.19
N ALA A 20 1.67 -15.49 0.01
CA ALA A 20 1.00 -14.33 -0.60
C ALA A 20 0.60 -14.59 -2.05
N ASP A 21 1.47 -15.22 -2.84
CA ASP A 21 1.22 -15.53 -4.24
C ASP A 21 0.09 -16.56 -4.37
N ASP A 22 0.03 -17.56 -3.46
CA ASP A 22 -1.06 -18.54 -3.38
C ASP A 22 -2.39 -17.84 -3.03
N PHE A 23 -2.42 -16.99 -2.00
CA PHE A 23 -3.59 -16.21 -1.66
C PHE A 23 -4.08 -15.36 -2.82
N LEU A 24 -3.18 -14.60 -3.45
CA LEU A 24 -3.53 -13.74 -4.59
C LEU A 24 -4.02 -14.56 -5.81
N ARG A 25 -3.51 -15.78 -6.01
CA ARG A 25 -3.99 -16.68 -7.03
C ARG A 25 -5.42 -17.15 -6.77
N GLU A 26 -5.73 -17.55 -5.54
CA GLU A 26 -7.09 -17.95 -5.14
C GLU A 26 -8.08 -16.77 -5.22
N MET A 27 -7.64 -15.56 -4.81
CA MET A 27 -8.44 -14.35 -4.96
C MET A 27 -8.76 -14.05 -6.43
N ARG A 28 -7.78 -14.18 -7.34
CA ARG A 28 -8.03 -14.00 -8.79
C ARG A 28 -9.06 -14.99 -9.31
N LYS A 29 -8.98 -16.27 -8.88
CA LYS A 29 -9.97 -17.30 -9.26
C LYS A 29 -11.37 -16.95 -8.71
N LEU A 30 -11.44 -16.50 -7.45
CA LEU A 30 -12.69 -16.08 -6.82
C LEU A 30 -13.34 -14.95 -7.62
N TYR A 31 -12.62 -13.88 -7.87
CA TYR A 31 -13.14 -12.70 -8.59
C TYR A 31 -13.50 -13.02 -10.05
N LYS A 32 -12.68 -13.84 -10.72
CA LYS A 32 -12.97 -14.30 -12.10
C LYS A 32 -14.29 -15.05 -12.21
N ARG A 33 -14.64 -15.89 -11.21
CA ARG A 33 -15.93 -16.62 -11.20
C ARG A 33 -17.15 -15.70 -11.15
N HIS A 34 -16.97 -14.50 -10.57
CA HIS A 34 -18.01 -13.47 -10.51
C HIS A 34 -17.91 -12.45 -11.67
N GLY A 35 -17.00 -12.63 -12.61
CA GLY A 35 -16.81 -11.69 -13.72
C GLY A 35 -16.22 -10.33 -13.30
N ILE A 36 -15.64 -10.23 -12.12
CA ILE A 36 -15.17 -8.98 -11.52
C ILE A 36 -13.65 -8.88 -11.59
N PRO A 37 -13.07 -7.75 -12.04
CA PRO A 37 -11.62 -7.56 -12.01
C PRO A 37 -11.11 -7.41 -10.58
N PHE A 38 -10.19 -8.28 -10.16
CA PHE A 38 -9.52 -8.17 -8.87
C PHE A 38 -8.45 -7.08 -8.90
N LYS A 39 -8.57 -6.12 -7.99
CA LYS A 39 -7.61 -5.02 -7.80
C LYS A 39 -7.02 -5.08 -6.41
N TYR A 40 -5.70 -4.89 -6.29
CA TYR A 40 -5.05 -4.92 -4.98
C TYR A 40 -3.76 -4.12 -4.94
N ILE A 41 -3.41 -3.68 -3.73
CA ILE A 41 -2.09 -3.27 -3.29
C ILE A 41 -1.71 -4.19 -2.14
N HIS A 42 -0.49 -4.70 -2.11
CA HIS A 42 -0.01 -5.65 -1.11
C HIS A 42 1.36 -5.24 -0.58
N VAL A 43 1.52 -5.29 0.74
CA VAL A 43 2.77 -5.03 1.47
C VAL A 43 2.99 -6.19 2.45
N MET A 44 4.23 -6.67 2.53
CA MET A 44 4.66 -7.60 3.59
C MET A 44 5.31 -6.82 4.72
N GLU A 45 4.99 -7.17 5.95
CA GLU A 45 5.50 -6.52 7.16
C GLU A 45 6.00 -7.53 8.19
N ILE A 46 7.10 -7.17 8.88
CA ILE A 46 7.52 -7.82 10.12
C ILE A 46 7.15 -6.85 11.26
N GLY A 47 6.17 -7.24 12.05
CA GLY A 47 5.75 -6.45 13.20
C GLY A 47 6.85 -6.37 14.28
N LYS A 48 6.70 -5.43 15.22
CA LYS A 48 7.68 -5.13 16.28
C LYS A 48 8.12 -6.35 17.12
N LYS A 49 7.29 -7.38 17.20
CA LYS A 49 7.59 -8.63 17.91
C LYS A 49 7.97 -9.78 16.96
N GLY A 50 8.44 -9.48 15.76
CA GLY A 50 8.79 -10.47 14.75
C GLY A 50 7.60 -11.20 14.11
N ALA A 51 6.36 -10.74 14.36
CA ALA A 51 5.19 -11.33 13.74
C ALA A 51 5.11 -10.90 12.27
N LEU A 52 4.87 -11.86 11.39
CA LEU A 52 4.77 -11.64 9.94
C LEU A 52 3.32 -11.32 9.56
N HIS A 53 3.12 -10.26 8.78
CA HIS A 53 1.83 -9.79 8.34
C HIS A 53 1.82 -9.46 6.84
N HIS A 54 0.65 -9.64 6.23
CA HIS A 54 0.37 -9.10 4.91
C HIS A 54 -0.69 -8.01 5.02
N HIS A 55 -0.36 -6.81 4.60
CA HIS A 55 -1.32 -5.73 4.44
C HIS A 55 -1.80 -5.71 3.00
N LEU A 56 -3.11 -5.71 2.82
CA LEU A 56 -3.72 -5.63 1.51
C LEU A 56 -4.80 -4.54 1.50
N VAL A 57 -4.79 -3.73 0.45
CA VAL A 57 -5.94 -2.92 0.05
C VAL A 57 -6.52 -3.59 -1.17
N ILE A 58 -7.80 -3.95 -1.12
CA ILE A 58 -8.48 -4.68 -2.20
C ILE A 58 -9.83 -4.03 -2.49
N ASN A 59 -10.33 -4.19 -3.71
CA ASN A 59 -11.72 -3.89 -4.00
C ASN A 59 -12.61 -5.01 -3.44
N THR A 60 -13.71 -4.63 -2.77
CA THR A 60 -14.66 -5.56 -2.17
C THR A 60 -16.07 -5.30 -2.69
N PRO A 61 -16.42 -5.77 -3.91
CA PRO A 61 -17.78 -5.64 -4.43
C PRO A 61 -18.74 -6.53 -3.63
N GLU A 62 -20.03 -6.21 -3.63
CA GLU A 62 -21.06 -6.89 -2.84
C GLU A 62 -21.16 -8.39 -3.11
N GLU A 63 -20.86 -8.82 -4.34
CA GLU A 63 -20.89 -10.21 -4.76
C GLU A 63 -19.80 -11.07 -4.10
N ILE A 64 -18.78 -10.44 -3.49
CA ILE A 64 -17.65 -11.13 -2.85
C ILE A 64 -17.79 -11.04 -1.32
N SER A 65 -18.26 -12.11 -0.71
CA SER A 65 -18.39 -12.16 0.74
C SER A 65 -17.02 -12.20 1.44
N GLN A 66 -16.96 -11.63 2.64
CA GLN A 66 -15.75 -11.69 3.47
C GLN A 66 -15.33 -13.13 3.77
N GLN A 67 -16.28 -14.04 3.98
CA GLN A 67 -16.00 -15.46 4.23
C GLN A 67 -15.34 -16.12 3.02
N ALA A 68 -15.70 -15.73 1.78
CA ALA A 68 -15.05 -16.23 0.59
C ALA A 68 -13.57 -15.77 0.54
N ILE A 69 -13.29 -14.53 0.95
CA ILE A 69 -11.92 -14.00 1.07
C ILE A 69 -11.13 -14.76 2.15
N VAL A 70 -11.73 -14.98 3.33
CA VAL A 70 -11.12 -15.74 4.43
C VAL A 70 -10.72 -17.15 3.97
N ARG A 71 -11.58 -17.83 3.22
CA ARG A 71 -11.28 -19.17 2.68
C ARG A 71 -10.06 -19.18 1.75
N CYS A 72 -9.80 -18.08 1.03
CA CYS A 72 -8.60 -17.96 0.18
C CYS A 72 -7.30 -17.97 1.00
N TRP A 73 -7.32 -17.61 2.29
CA TRP A 73 -6.14 -17.68 3.18
C TRP A 73 -5.84 -19.09 3.68
N LYS A 74 -6.72 -20.08 3.38
CA LYS A 74 -6.54 -21.51 3.63
C LYS A 74 -6.18 -21.87 5.08
N GLY A 75 -6.73 -21.13 6.04
CA GLY A 75 -6.51 -21.42 7.47
C GLY A 75 -5.09 -21.17 8.00
N ARG A 76 -4.22 -20.44 7.24
CA ARG A 76 -2.87 -20.07 7.68
C ARG A 76 -2.89 -19.20 8.94
N GLY A 77 -3.95 -18.40 9.11
CA GLY A 77 -4.12 -17.52 10.26
C GLY A 77 -5.43 -16.76 10.24
N ARG A 78 -5.45 -15.63 10.92
CA ARG A 78 -6.61 -14.73 10.98
C ARG A 78 -6.57 -13.74 9.82
N THR A 79 -7.76 -13.24 9.48
CA THR A 79 -7.92 -12.13 8.54
C THR A 79 -8.67 -11.02 9.25
N HIS A 80 -8.14 -9.80 9.15
CA HIS A 80 -8.77 -8.60 9.69
C HIS A 80 -9.23 -7.72 8.52
N HIS A 81 -10.51 -7.36 8.54
CA HIS A 81 -11.14 -6.57 7.49
C HIS A 81 -11.54 -5.21 8.07
N ASN A 82 -10.98 -4.15 7.52
CA ASN A 82 -11.34 -2.79 7.85
C ASN A 82 -11.85 -2.11 6.57
N PRO A 83 -13.10 -1.68 6.50
CA PRO A 83 -13.59 -0.91 5.37
C PRO A 83 -12.82 0.41 5.30
N LEU A 84 -12.51 0.85 4.09
CA LEU A 84 -12.04 2.20 3.85
C LEU A 84 -13.25 3.15 3.89
N ASP A 85 -13.04 4.34 4.42
CA ASP A 85 -14.05 5.40 4.37
C ASP A 85 -14.22 5.95 2.95
N ASP A 86 -15.27 6.74 2.73
CA ASP A 86 -15.61 7.33 1.44
C ASP A 86 -14.99 8.72 1.24
N THR A 87 -14.13 9.17 2.16
CA THR A 87 -13.54 10.53 2.10
C THR A 87 -12.55 10.70 0.95
N GLY A 88 -12.02 9.59 0.42
CA GLY A 88 -10.96 9.60 -0.60
C GLY A 88 -9.60 10.06 -0.07
N GLN A 89 -9.49 10.33 1.23
CA GLN A 89 -8.28 10.86 1.88
C GLN A 89 -7.46 9.74 2.52
N TYR A 90 -6.71 9.01 1.71
CA TYR A 90 -5.94 7.85 2.16
C TYR A 90 -4.46 8.13 2.38
N ALA A 91 -4.05 9.41 2.50
CA ALA A 91 -2.65 9.78 2.70
C ALA A 91 -2.02 9.14 3.95
N LYS A 92 -2.76 9.11 5.07
CA LYS A 92 -2.31 8.47 6.32
C LYS A 92 -2.10 6.96 6.15
N LEU A 93 -3.03 6.27 5.48
CA LEU A 93 -2.92 4.84 5.18
C LEU A 93 -1.73 4.58 4.23
N ALA A 94 -1.59 5.37 3.18
CA ALA A 94 -0.48 5.24 2.23
C ALA A 94 0.87 5.47 2.93
N SER A 95 1.00 6.50 3.75
CA SER A 95 2.19 6.80 4.54
C SER A 95 2.53 5.67 5.52
N TYR A 96 1.53 5.10 6.19
CA TYR A 96 1.72 3.94 7.06
C TYR A 96 2.29 2.74 6.29
N LEU A 97 1.69 2.38 5.15
CA LEU A 97 2.14 1.25 4.33
C LEU A 97 3.57 1.48 3.77
N ILE A 98 3.90 2.71 3.37
CA ILE A 98 5.23 3.06 2.86
C ILE A 98 6.27 3.04 3.99
N LYS A 99 5.97 3.64 5.14
CA LYS A 99 6.88 3.70 6.29
C LYS A 99 7.27 2.30 6.78
N GLN A 100 6.31 1.40 6.86
CA GLN A 100 6.57 0.01 7.25
C GLN A 100 7.48 -0.70 6.25
N SER A 101 7.32 -0.41 4.96
CA SER A 101 8.14 -1.03 3.91
C SER A 101 9.56 -0.46 3.83
N ASP A 102 9.79 0.81 4.18
CA ASP A 102 11.12 1.46 4.11
C ASP A 102 12.12 0.87 5.11
N GLY A 103 11.70 0.67 6.36
CA GLY A 103 12.53 0.04 7.38
C GLY A 103 12.99 -1.37 6.97
N MET A 104 12.13 -2.08 6.24
CA MET A 104 12.40 -3.43 5.77
C MET A 104 13.28 -3.51 4.53
N LEU A 105 13.21 -2.55 3.62
CA LEU A 105 14.07 -2.53 2.43
C LEU A 105 15.54 -2.30 2.75
N ARG A 106 15.81 -1.63 3.87
CA ARG A 106 17.18 -1.33 4.34
C ARG A 106 17.77 -2.44 5.21
N SER A 107 16.95 -3.41 5.62
CA SER A 107 17.41 -4.56 6.41
C SER A 107 18.03 -5.63 5.51
N PRO A 108 19.08 -6.33 5.95
CA PRO A 108 19.59 -7.54 5.30
C PRO A 108 18.49 -8.60 5.13
N ASP A 109 17.51 -8.61 6.05
CA ASP A 109 16.35 -9.51 6.04
C ASP A 109 15.14 -8.94 5.27
N ALA A 110 15.37 -8.04 4.31
CA ALA A 110 14.31 -7.43 3.53
C ALA A 110 13.34 -8.47 2.95
N LEU A 111 12.05 -8.38 3.31
CA LEU A 111 11.01 -9.31 2.87
C LEU A 111 10.70 -9.20 1.38
N GLN A 112 10.96 -8.05 0.77
CA GLN A 112 10.67 -7.80 -0.64
C GLN A 112 11.63 -6.78 -1.23
N GLY A 113 11.97 -6.95 -2.51
CA GLY A 113 12.82 -6.00 -3.26
C GLY A 113 12.09 -4.73 -3.71
N LYS A 114 10.78 -4.65 -3.47
CA LYS A 114 9.93 -3.49 -3.77
C LYS A 114 9.14 -3.14 -2.53
N ARG A 115 8.82 -1.85 -2.35
CA ARG A 115 8.02 -1.38 -1.21
C ARG A 115 6.64 -2.02 -1.15
N TRP A 116 6.02 -2.23 -2.33
CA TRP A 116 4.72 -2.88 -2.46
C TRP A 116 4.60 -3.63 -3.78
N ASN A 117 3.66 -4.55 -3.83
CA ASN A 117 3.17 -5.17 -5.05
C ASN A 117 1.75 -4.71 -5.33
N SER A 118 1.37 -4.64 -6.59
CA SER A 118 0.01 -4.27 -6.97
C SER A 118 -0.46 -4.99 -8.22
N SER A 119 -1.78 -5.04 -8.38
CA SER A 119 -2.38 -5.49 -9.63
C SER A 119 -2.09 -4.52 -10.77
N ARG A 120 -1.96 -5.03 -12.00
CA ARG A 120 -1.64 -4.22 -13.19
C ARG A 120 -2.81 -3.36 -13.66
N ASN A 121 -4.02 -3.67 -13.24
CA ASN A 121 -5.27 -3.01 -13.63
C ASN A 121 -5.68 -1.85 -12.71
N LEU A 122 -4.78 -1.38 -11.84
CA LEU A 122 -4.99 -0.16 -11.08
C LEU A 122 -4.94 1.06 -12.00
N ARG A 123 -5.85 2.00 -11.75
CA ARG A 123 -5.80 3.32 -12.39
C ARG A 123 -4.58 4.07 -11.87
N LYS A 124 -3.67 4.41 -12.76
CA LYS A 124 -2.50 5.22 -12.41
C LYS A 124 -2.86 6.71 -12.50
N PRO A 125 -2.27 7.56 -11.63
CA PRO A 125 -2.39 9.00 -11.77
C PRO A 125 -1.90 9.43 -13.16
N LYS A 126 -2.64 10.33 -13.80
CA LYS A 126 -2.18 10.97 -15.03
C LYS A 126 -1.18 12.06 -14.67
N VAL A 127 0.01 12.04 -15.27
CA VAL A 127 0.93 13.17 -15.20
C VAL A 127 0.36 14.26 -16.10
N LEU A 128 -0.23 15.29 -15.49
CA LEU A 128 -0.84 16.41 -16.22
C LEU A 128 0.23 17.34 -16.79
N ARG A 129 1.31 17.56 -16.06
CA ARG A 129 2.41 18.44 -16.47
C ARG A 129 3.72 18.03 -15.79
N LYS A 130 4.81 18.10 -16.51
CA LYS A 130 6.18 18.00 -15.98
C LYS A 130 6.83 19.37 -16.14
N GLU A 131 7.17 20.01 -15.06
CA GLU A 131 7.91 21.26 -15.08
C GLU A 131 9.33 21.03 -14.57
N PRO A 132 10.36 21.45 -15.32
CA PRO A 132 11.72 21.43 -14.80
C PRO A 132 11.82 22.47 -13.69
N VAL A 133 12.29 22.06 -12.54
CA VAL A 133 12.58 22.96 -11.42
C VAL A 133 13.85 23.74 -11.75
N LYS A 134 13.70 25.01 -12.14
CA LYS A 134 14.83 25.89 -12.50
C LYS A 134 15.26 26.81 -11.37
N ASP A 135 14.45 26.94 -10.34
CA ASP A 135 14.62 27.92 -9.27
C ASP A 135 14.90 27.22 -7.94
N LYS A 136 15.99 27.62 -7.27
CA LYS A 136 16.32 27.13 -5.93
C LYS A 136 15.27 27.49 -4.86
N GLY A 137 14.43 28.49 -5.13
CA GLY A 137 13.33 28.90 -4.25
C GLY A 137 12.01 28.17 -4.46
N TRP A 138 11.98 27.12 -5.28
CA TRP A 138 10.72 26.39 -5.56
C TRP A 138 10.12 25.74 -4.32
N TYR A 139 10.95 25.36 -3.35
CA TYR A 139 10.52 24.78 -2.07
C TYR A 139 9.53 25.67 -1.32
N ASN A 140 9.82 26.99 -1.31
CA ASN A 140 8.94 27.97 -0.64
C ASN A 140 7.62 28.20 -1.37
N ARG A 141 7.46 27.63 -2.57
CA ARG A 141 6.25 27.76 -3.40
C ARG A 141 5.37 26.52 -3.37
N ILE A 142 5.86 25.38 -2.87
CA ILE A 142 5.10 24.12 -2.77
C ILE A 142 3.89 24.27 -1.86
N ALA A 143 4.00 25.11 -0.82
CA ALA A 143 2.89 25.38 0.11
C ALA A 143 1.73 26.19 -0.49
N ARG A 144 1.74 26.48 -1.80
CA ARG A 144 0.67 27.25 -2.46
C ARG A 144 0.14 26.51 -3.68
N LEU A 145 -1.17 26.37 -3.74
CA LEU A 145 -1.82 25.89 -4.96
C LEU A 145 -1.63 26.92 -6.09
N PRO A 146 -1.38 26.47 -7.32
CA PRO A 146 -1.50 27.34 -8.48
C PRO A 146 -2.90 27.95 -8.55
N LYS A 147 -3.03 29.26 -8.80
CA LYS A 147 -4.32 29.98 -8.86
C LYS A 147 -5.42 29.28 -9.68
N LYS A 148 -5.04 28.56 -10.74
CA LYS A 148 -5.98 27.80 -11.58
C LYS A 148 -6.58 26.57 -10.88
N LEU A 149 -5.97 26.09 -9.81
CA LEU A 149 -6.41 24.90 -9.08
C LEU A 149 -7.14 25.25 -7.79
N GLU A 150 -7.05 26.49 -7.31
CA GLU A 150 -7.67 26.96 -6.05
C GLU A 150 -9.20 26.84 -6.05
N GLN A 151 -9.83 26.81 -7.24
CA GLN A 151 -11.29 26.65 -7.35
C GLN A 151 -11.77 25.20 -7.19
N SER A 152 -10.90 24.23 -7.43
CA SER A 152 -11.27 22.81 -7.51
C SER A 152 -10.48 21.92 -6.53
N TYR A 153 -9.47 22.48 -5.90
CA TYR A 153 -8.57 21.74 -4.99
C TYR A 153 -8.22 22.62 -3.80
N TYR A 154 -7.96 22.01 -2.68
CA TYR A 154 -7.35 22.67 -1.51
C TYR A 154 -6.03 21.98 -1.18
N LEU A 155 -5.11 22.74 -0.60
CA LEU A 155 -3.87 22.20 -0.06
C LEU A 155 -4.16 21.67 1.35
N ASP A 156 -4.01 20.37 1.54
CA ASP A 156 -4.03 19.80 2.89
C ASP A 156 -2.73 20.21 3.60
N GLY A 157 -2.81 21.20 4.50
CA GLY A 157 -1.67 21.71 5.25
C GLY A 157 -0.96 20.63 6.07
N ASP A 158 -1.70 19.63 6.56
CA ASP A 158 -1.15 18.51 7.33
C ASP A 158 -0.32 17.54 6.45
N SER A 159 -0.48 17.61 5.14
CA SER A 159 0.29 16.82 4.18
C SER A 159 1.62 17.47 3.79
N VAL A 160 1.81 18.75 4.12
CA VAL A 160 3.06 19.48 3.85
C VAL A 160 4.08 19.10 4.92
N GLN A 161 5.16 18.47 4.52
CA GLN A 161 6.27 18.15 5.40
C GLN A 161 7.50 18.95 4.99
N GLU A 162 8.00 19.75 5.91
CA GLU A 162 9.26 20.46 5.76
C GLU A 162 10.37 19.72 6.50
N GLY A 163 11.54 19.63 5.90
CA GLY A 163 12.67 18.97 6.52
C GLY A 163 13.90 18.98 5.62
N ILE A 164 15.05 18.82 6.22
CA ILE A 164 16.33 18.74 5.48
C ILE A 164 16.47 17.34 4.88
N HIS A 165 16.66 17.27 3.59
CA HIS A 165 16.90 15.99 2.91
C HIS A 165 18.28 15.44 3.30
N GLU A 166 18.33 14.30 3.99
CA GLU A 166 19.54 13.74 4.61
C GLU A 166 20.75 13.57 3.66
N LYS A 167 20.50 13.32 2.36
CA LYS A 167 21.57 13.09 1.38
C LYS A 167 21.99 14.35 0.62
N THR A 168 21.11 15.33 0.49
CA THR A 168 21.38 16.51 -0.35
C THR A 168 21.51 17.81 0.44
N GLY A 169 21.15 17.80 1.72
CA GLY A 169 21.17 18.98 2.58
C GLY A 169 20.18 20.09 2.17
N TYR A 170 19.27 19.83 1.24
CA TYR A 170 18.22 20.78 0.85
C TYR A 170 17.05 20.72 1.83
N THR A 171 16.54 21.91 2.22
CA THR A 171 15.29 22.08 2.99
C THR A 171 14.09 22.10 2.08
#